data_b699a1729eb9afdb80decc03f63ef1c9
#
_entry.id   b699a1729eb9afdb80decc03f63ef1c9
#
_cell.length_a   1.000
_cell.length_b   1.000
_cell.length_c   1.000
_cell.angle_alpha   90.00
_cell.angle_beta   90.00
_cell.angle_gamma   90.00
#
_symmetry.space_group_name_H-M   'P 1'
#
loop_
_entity.id
_entity.type
_entity.pdbx_description
1 polymer ?
#
loop_
_entity_poly.entity_id
_entity_poly.type
_entity_poly.pdbx_seq_one_letter_code
_entity_poly.pdbx_strand_id
1 'polypeptide(L)'
;MDEQEIFNQIKELQKQRTLLKEQDNLLAVQIIELRDKLRRGGIKKGYYTNNYNLFCRVCGIKDNIILVYELDTTEPQSITEETYCYETFINTYCKECTKEEYNNALNQIVKHFKD
;
A
#
# COMPACT_ATOMS: atom_id res chain seq x y z
N MET A 1 -44.05 -15.39 12.07
CA MET A 1 -42.82 -15.62 12.88
C MET A 1 -43.11 -15.25 14.30
N ASP A 2 -42.94 -16.14 15.26
CA ASP A 2 -43.19 -15.83 16.68
C ASP A 2 -41.96 -15.17 17.32
N GLU A 3 -42.13 -14.66 18.54
CA GLU A 3 -41.08 -13.96 19.25
C GLU A 3 -39.85 -14.85 19.52
N GLN A 4 -40.06 -16.15 19.76
CA GLN A 4 -38.98 -17.09 20.02
C GLN A 4 -38.10 -17.29 18.78
N GLU A 5 -38.71 -17.38 17.63
CA GLU A 5 -37.95 -17.48 16.37
C GLU A 5 -37.12 -16.24 16.10
N ILE A 6 -37.68 -15.07 16.37
CA ILE A 6 -36.97 -13.80 16.24
C ILE A 6 -35.73 -13.76 17.16
N PHE A 7 -35.91 -14.14 18.42
CA PHE A 7 -34.83 -14.21 19.41
C PHE A 7 -33.73 -15.16 18.95
N ASN A 8 -34.10 -16.33 18.43
CA ASN A 8 -33.13 -17.31 17.95
C ASN A 8 -32.33 -16.79 16.76
N GLN A 9 -32.96 -16.09 15.84
CA GLN A 9 -32.30 -15.46 14.70
C GLN A 9 -31.32 -14.38 15.15
N ILE A 10 -31.70 -13.54 16.10
CA ILE A 10 -30.82 -12.50 16.65
C ILE A 10 -29.59 -13.12 17.27
N LYS A 11 -29.74 -14.17 18.09
CA LYS A 11 -28.63 -14.88 18.72
C LYS A 11 -27.67 -15.45 17.68
N GLU A 12 -28.20 -16.05 16.63
CA GLU A 12 -27.38 -16.62 15.56
C GLU A 12 -26.59 -15.55 14.81
N LEU A 13 -27.24 -14.43 14.49
CA LEU A 13 -26.57 -13.31 13.82
C LEU A 13 -25.48 -12.68 14.70
N GLN A 14 -25.73 -12.54 15.99
CA GLN A 14 -24.72 -12.04 16.94
C GLN A 14 -23.50 -12.96 17.00
N LYS A 15 -23.73 -14.26 16.98
CA LYS A 15 -22.70 -15.28 17.00
C LYS A 15 -21.82 -15.20 15.75
N GLN A 16 -22.44 -15.07 14.58
CA GLN A 16 -21.74 -14.89 13.30
C GLN A 16 -20.90 -13.62 13.30
N ARG A 17 -21.48 -12.53 13.81
CA ARG A 17 -20.77 -11.24 13.91
C ARG A 17 -19.53 -11.35 14.80
N THR A 18 -19.62 -12.04 15.92
CA THR A 18 -18.49 -12.27 16.81
C THR A 18 -17.38 -13.06 16.12
N LEU A 19 -17.73 -14.12 15.39
CA LEU A 19 -16.77 -14.93 14.63
C LEU A 19 -16.07 -14.10 13.55
N LEU A 20 -16.81 -13.28 12.81
CA LEU A 20 -16.23 -12.40 11.80
C LEU A 20 -15.28 -11.38 12.41
N LYS A 21 -15.63 -10.84 13.56
CA LYS A 21 -14.78 -9.89 14.28
C LYS A 21 -13.47 -10.54 14.75
N GLU A 22 -13.53 -11.77 15.24
CA GLU A 22 -12.35 -12.53 15.63
C GLU A 22 -11.45 -12.81 14.44
N GLN A 23 -12.01 -13.18 13.29
CA GLN A 23 -11.26 -13.38 12.04
C GLN A 23 -10.59 -12.10 11.57
N ASP A 24 -11.32 -10.98 11.63
CA ASP A 24 -10.79 -9.67 11.27
C ASP A 24 -9.59 -9.29 12.15
N ASN A 25 -9.70 -9.50 13.45
CA ASN A 25 -8.61 -9.24 14.40
C ASN A 25 -7.37 -10.09 14.08
N LEU A 26 -7.58 -11.37 13.73
CA LEU A 26 -6.49 -12.27 13.36
C LEU A 26 -5.76 -11.80 12.10
N LEU A 27 -6.52 -11.39 11.09
CA LEU A 27 -5.98 -10.82 9.86
C LEU A 27 -5.20 -9.54 10.13
N ALA A 28 -5.72 -8.68 11.01
CA ALA A 28 -5.04 -7.45 11.39
C ALA A 28 -3.67 -7.74 12.02
N VAL A 29 -3.58 -8.73 12.91
CA VAL A 29 -2.32 -9.16 13.53
C VAL A 29 -1.35 -9.68 12.46
N GLN A 30 -1.83 -10.49 11.52
CA GLN A 30 -1.00 -11.02 10.44
C GLN A 30 -0.44 -9.90 9.55
N ILE A 31 -1.25 -8.89 9.26
CA ILE A 31 -0.81 -7.72 8.48
C ILE A 31 0.29 -6.97 9.23
N ILE A 32 0.13 -6.75 10.53
CA ILE A 32 1.14 -6.08 11.37
C ILE A 32 2.45 -6.87 11.36
N GLU A 33 2.38 -8.19 11.52
CA GLU A 33 3.57 -9.06 11.49
C GLU A 33 4.30 -9.00 10.15
N LEU A 34 3.56 -8.99 9.04
CA LEU A 34 4.14 -8.88 7.70
C LEU A 34 4.78 -7.51 7.48
N ARG A 35 4.16 -6.45 7.95
CA ARG A 35 4.73 -5.10 7.90
C ARG A 35 6.02 -5.02 8.71
N ASP A 36 6.06 -5.64 9.89
CA ASP A 36 7.26 -5.69 10.70
C ASP A 36 8.39 -6.46 10.01
N LYS A 37 8.08 -7.54 9.34
CA LYS A 37 9.06 -8.29 8.54
C LYS A 37 9.63 -7.44 7.42
N LEU A 38 8.80 -6.72 6.70
CA LEU A 38 9.24 -5.78 5.66
C LEU A 38 10.13 -4.70 6.25
N ARG A 39 9.74 -4.17 7.40
CA ARG A 39 10.51 -3.14 8.11
C ARG A 39 11.88 -3.64 8.54
N ARG A 40 11.97 -4.89 9.05
CA ARG A 40 13.22 -5.53 9.49
C ARG A 40 14.08 -5.99 8.32
N GLY A 41 13.45 -6.51 7.26
CA GLY A 41 14.15 -6.91 6.04
C GLY A 41 14.65 -5.72 5.25
N GLY A 42 14.12 -4.55 5.56
CA GLY A 42 14.50 -3.25 5.02
C GLY A 42 13.92 -2.98 3.65
N ILE A 43 13.22 -1.85 3.55
CA ILE A 43 12.98 -1.24 2.26
C ILE A 43 14.34 -0.73 1.81
N LYS A 44 14.83 -1.23 0.68
CA LYS A 44 16.14 -0.88 0.16
C LYS A 44 16.02 0.30 -0.80
N LYS A 45 17.11 1.01 -0.99
CA LYS A 45 17.21 1.97 -2.09
C LYS A 45 16.98 1.20 -3.39
N GLY A 46 16.06 1.66 -4.19
CA GLY A 46 15.67 0.99 -5.42
C GLY A 46 14.41 1.59 -5.99
N TYR A 47 13.74 0.83 -6.82
CA TYR A 47 12.58 1.29 -7.58
C TYR A 47 11.36 0.48 -7.20
N TYR A 48 10.21 1.17 -7.05
CA TYR A 48 8.95 0.58 -6.62
C TYR A 48 7.79 1.15 -7.41
N THR A 49 6.70 0.39 -7.48
CA THR A 49 5.50 0.79 -8.22
C THR A 49 4.24 0.30 -7.49
N ASN A 50 3.12 0.99 -7.72
CA ASN A 50 1.81 0.51 -7.28
C ASN A 50 1.15 -0.37 -8.36
N ASN A 51 1.88 -0.68 -9.42
CA ASN A 51 1.44 -1.48 -10.56
C ASN A 51 0.30 -0.83 -11.37
N TYR A 52 0.15 0.47 -11.26
CA TYR A 52 -0.85 1.22 -12.02
C TYR A 52 -0.27 2.53 -12.57
N ASN A 53 -0.16 3.56 -11.73
CA ASN A 53 0.23 4.89 -12.18
C ASN A 53 1.44 5.47 -11.47
N LEU A 54 1.84 4.90 -10.36
CA LEU A 54 2.92 5.43 -9.55
C LEU A 54 4.18 4.60 -9.69
N PHE A 55 5.29 5.30 -9.88
CA PHE A 55 6.63 4.73 -9.87
C PHE A 55 7.49 5.61 -8.99
N CYS A 56 8.38 5.03 -8.21
CA CYS A 56 9.28 5.83 -7.41
C CYS A 56 10.69 5.24 -7.37
N ARG A 57 11.64 6.14 -7.08
CA ARG A 57 13.00 5.79 -6.74
C ARG A 57 13.22 6.16 -5.28
N VAL A 58 13.55 5.19 -4.45
CA VAL A 58 13.91 5.43 -3.05
C VAL A 58 15.32 5.98 -3.01
N CYS A 59 15.46 7.22 -2.56
CA CYS A 59 16.74 7.95 -2.54
C CYS A 59 17.39 7.93 -1.18
N GLY A 60 16.61 7.86 -0.11
CA GLY A 60 17.11 7.86 1.24
C GLY A 60 16.16 7.21 2.20
N ILE A 61 16.73 6.59 3.22
CA ILE A 61 15.97 5.97 4.30
C ILE A 61 16.65 6.36 5.59
N LYS A 62 15.90 6.99 6.50
CA LYS A 62 16.39 7.36 7.81
C LYS A 62 15.28 7.17 8.84
N ASP A 63 15.54 6.33 9.83
CA ASP A 63 14.57 5.97 10.86
C ASP A 63 13.30 5.42 10.21
N ASN A 64 12.15 6.07 10.41
CA ASN A 64 10.88 5.65 9.85
C ASN A 64 10.47 6.49 8.61
N ILE A 65 11.43 7.21 8.02
CA ILE A 65 11.16 8.12 6.91
C ILE A 65 11.85 7.61 5.66
N ILE A 66 11.09 7.58 4.56
CA ILE A 66 11.57 7.15 3.24
C ILE A 66 11.43 8.34 2.31
N LEU A 67 12.55 8.79 1.73
CA LEU A 67 12.57 9.86 0.74
C LEU A 67 12.57 9.26 -0.65
N VAL A 68 11.62 9.68 -1.48
CA VAL A 68 11.46 9.17 -2.82
C VAL A 68 11.32 10.28 -3.84
N TYR A 69 11.72 9.99 -5.09
CA TYR A 69 11.27 10.73 -6.27
C TYR A 69 10.12 9.94 -6.88
N GLU A 70 8.96 10.57 -6.91
CA GLU A 70 7.71 9.91 -7.32
C GLU A 70 7.25 10.41 -8.67
N LEU A 71 6.89 9.45 -9.52
CA LEU A 71 6.34 9.71 -10.85
C LEU A 71 4.88 9.30 -10.86
N ASP A 72 4.01 10.19 -11.33
CA ASP A 72 2.60 9.87 -11.58
C ASP A 72 2.36 9.98 -13.08
N THR A 73 2.02 8.87 -13.71
CA THR A 73 1.81 8.80 -15.16
C THR A 73 0.39 9.13 -15.59
N THR A 74 -0.54 9.32 -14.64
CA THR A 74 -1.91 9.76 -14.97
C THR A 74 -2.01 11.27 -15.04
N GLU A 75 -3.02 11.75 -15.75
CA GLU A 75 -3.25 13.19 -15.88
C GLU A 75 -3.80 13.82 -14.58
N PRO A 76 -3.25 14.94 -14.11
CA PRO A 76 -2.05 15.60 -14.64
C PRO A 76 -0.78 14.85 -14.23
N GLN A 77 0.08 14.56 -15.20
CA GLN A 77 1.34 13.87 -14.94
C GLN A 77 2.25 14.74 -14.07
N SER A 78 2.98 14.10 -13.16
CA SER A 78 3.83 14.83 -12.22
C SER A 78 5.10 14.07 -11.86
N ILE A 79 6.11 14.86 -11.50
CA ILE A 79 7.37 14.37 -10.91
C ILE A 79 7.53 15.16 -9.62
N THR A 80 7.50 14.46 -8.49
CA THR A 80 7.56 15.11 -7.17
C THR A 80 8.58 14.43 -6.27
N GLU A 81 9.08 15.19 -5.30
CA GLU A 81 9.88 14.66 -4.20
C GLU A 81 8.96 14.50 -3.00
N GLU A 82 8.86 13.30 -2.47
CA GLU A 82 7.94 12.98 -1.39
C GLU A 82 8.64 12.25 -0.26
N THR A 83 8.12 12.39 0.95
CA THR A 83 8.53 11.63 2.10
C THR A 83 7.38 10.78 2.60
N TYR A 84 7.69 9.52 2.91
CA TYR A 84 6.71 8.57 3.42
C TYR A 84 7.19 7.97 4.73
N CYS A 85 6.26 7.71 5.65
CA CYS A 85 6.54 6.76 6.71
C CYS A 85 6.44 5.33 6.15
N TYR A 86 7.01 4.35 6.84
CA TYR A 86 6.99 2.95 6.37
C TYR A 86 5.61 2.45 6.03
N GLU A 87 4.64 2.67 6.89
CA GLU A 87 3.28 2.17 6.70
C GLU A 87 2.62 2.75 5.45
N THR A 88 2.74 4.06 5.25
CA THR A 88 2.18 4.72 4.08
C THR A 88 2.89 4.26 2.81
N PHE A 89 4.21 4.09 2.86
CA PHE A 89 4.98 3.61 1.72
C PHE A 89 4.54 2.20 1.30
N ILE A 90 4.44 1.28 2.24
CA ILE A 90 4.03 -0.10 1.97
C ILE A 90 2.60 -0.16 1.42
N ASN A 91 1.71 0.72 1.90
CA ASN A 91 0.33 0.77 1.42
C ASN A 91 0.23 1.39 0.02
N THR A 92 1.15 2.29 -0.33
CA THR A 92 1.15 2.97 -1.64
C THR A 92 1.87 2.14 -2.70
N TYR A 93 3.02 1.55 -2.36
CA TYR A 93 3.87 0.81 -3.30
C TYR A 93 3.86 -0.67 -2.96
N CYS A 94 3.24 -1.47 -3.81
CA CYS A 94 2.99 -2.88 -3.54
C CYS A 94 4.13 -3.81 -3.98
N LYS A 95 5.04 -3.35 -4.84
CA LYS A 95 6.11 -4.20 -5.36
C LYS A 95 7.31 -3.41 -5.85
N GLU A 96 8.45 -4.08 -5.92
CA GLU A 96 9.63 -3.55 -6.59
C GLU A 96 9.39 -3.53 -8.11
N CYS A 97 9.98 -2.53 -8.78
CA CYS A 97 10.04 -2.51 -10.24
C CYS A 97 11.49 -2.38 -10.67
N THR A 98 11.74 -2.53 -11.97
CA THR A 98 13.08 -2.40 -12.50
C THR A 98 13.41 -0.93 -12.76
N LYS A 99 14.71 -0.64 -12.82
CA LYS A 99 15.21 0.68 -13.23
C LYS A 99 14.68 1.05 -14.61
N GLU A 100 14.59 0.07 -15.50
CA GLU A 100 14.08 0.26 -16.85
C GLU A 100 12.61 0.68 -16.84
N GLU A 101 11.78 0.02 -16.05
CA GLU A 101 10.37 0.38 -15.90
C GLU A 101 10.20 1.81 -15.37
N TYR A 102 10.99 2.19 -14.37
CA TYR A 102 11.00 3.55 -13.84
C TYR A 102 11.43 4.56 -14.90
N ASN A 103 12.51 4.29 -15.62
CA ASN A 103 13.02 5.18 -16.66
C ASN A 103 12.03 5.33 -17.82
N ASN A 104 11.32 4.26 -18.18
CA ASN A 104 10.28 4.32 -19.21
C ASN A 104 9.13 5.25 -18.76
N ALA A 105 8.71 5.15 -17.52
CA ALA A 105 7.69 6.04 -16.95
C ALA A 105 8.17 7.50 -16.93
N LEU A 106 9.42 7.73 -16.52
CA LEU A 106 10.02 9.05 -16.49
C LEU A 106 10.08 9.65 -17.90
N ASN A 107 10.53 8.89 -18.90
CA ASN A 107 10.62 9.33 -20.28
C ASN A 107 9.24 9.67 -20.85
N GLN A 108 8.22 8.92 -20.50
CA GLN A 108 6.83 9.20 -20.88
C GLN A 108 6.37 10.56 -20.37
N ILE A 109 6.66 10.88 -19.12
CA ILE A 109 6.30 12.15 -18.50
C ILE A 109 7.09 13.30 -19.13
N VAL A 110 8.41 13.14 -19.27
CA VAL A 110 9.30 14.16 -19.86
C VAL A 110 8.88 14.48 -21.29
N LYS A 111 8.55 13.44 -22.07
CA LYS A 111 8.08 13.60 -23.45
C LYS A 111 6.79 14.42 -23.51
N HIS A 112 5.88 14.19 -22.57
CA HIS A 112 4.63 14.92 -22.49
C HIS A 112 4.87 16.43 -22.27
N PHE A 113 5.82 16.79 -21.41
CA PHE A 113 6.14 18.19 -21.12
C PHE A 113 6.93 18.89 -22.24
N LYS A 114 7.58 18.14 -23.12
CA LYS A 114 8.34 18.71 -24.23
C LYS A 114 7.48 19.03 -25.46
N ASP A 115 6.34 18.40 -25.55
CA ASP A 115 5.37 18.63 -26.62
C ASP A 115 4.46 19.80 -26.26
#